data_066e4569981e05af025cdab6a1d3ca26
#
_entry.id   066e4569981e05af025cdab6a1d3ca26
#
_cell.length_a   1.000
_cell.length_b   1.000
_cell.length_c   1.000
_cell.angle_alpha   90.00
_cell.angle_beta   90.00
_cell.angle_gamma   90.00
#
_symmetry.space_group_name_H-M   'P 1'
#
loop_
_entity.id
_entity.type
_entity.pdbx_description
1 polymer ?
#
loop_
_entity_poly.entity_id
_entity_poly.type
_entity_poly.pdbx_seq_one_letter_code
_entity_poly.pdbx_strand_id
1 'polypeptide(L)'
;MVVFANLKRASTYKISTRILHIYQPELSIASLKTIKDTEPGITKMVNEFINNMTEKKLRADQFTTTLAKELMDSTMQARGSDYFLSKGKFLKSELLSRKELGNDTREYRYRLLFSKEILGLMIQFNKENKIVDLQTSE
;
A
#
# COMPACT_ATOMS: atom_id res chain seq x y z
N MET A 1 5.81 -9.14 20.05
CA MET A 1 7.23 -8.94 19.73
C MET A 1 7.57 -7.46 19.82
N VAL A 2 8.69 -7.15 20.46
CA VAL A 2 9.17 -5.77 20.58
C VAL A 2 10.40 -5.61 19.70
N VAL A 3 10.40 -4.59 18.86
CA VAL A 3 11.52 -4.27 17.98
C VAL A 3 11.97 -2.85 18.26
N PHE A 4 13.24 -2.67 18.58
CA PHE A 4 13.83 -1.34 18.78
C PHE A 4 14.62 -0.94 17.54
N ALA A 5 14.17 0.12 16.89
CA ALA A 5 14.89 0.71 15.76
C ALA A 5 15.49 2.04 16.21
N ASN A 6 16.80 2.06 16.44
CA ASN A 6 17.52 3.27 16.82
C ASN A 6 17.77 4.21 15.64
N LEU A 7 17.37 3.83 14.46
CA LEU A 7 17.51 4.62 13.27
C LEU A 7 16.32 5.57 13.12
N LYS A 8 16.57 6.85 13.14
CA LYS A 8 15.55 7.92 13.11
C LYS A 8 14.56 7.84 11.94
N ARG A 9 14.60 6.97 11.05
CA ARG A 9 13.69 6.85 9.90
C ARG A 9 13.38 5.41 9.56
N ALA A 10 13.79 4.47 10.39
CA ALA A 10 13.44 3.09 10.17
C ALA A 10 11.97 2.86 10.48
N SER A 11 11.26 2.21 9.58
CA SER A 11 9.91 1.78 9.84
C SER A 11 9.94 0.58 10.79
N THR A 12 9.49 0.77 12.02
CA THR A 12 9.38 -0.31 13.01
C THR A 12 8.47 -1.41 12.50
N TYR A 13 7.41 -1.05 11.82
CA TYR A 13 6.49 -1.99 11.19
C TYR A 13 7.19 -2.87 10.15
N LYS A 14 7.98 -2.27 9.27
CA LYS A 14 8.70 -2.99 8.22
C LYS A 14 9.71 -3.97 8.81
N ILE A 15 10.45 -3.57 9.84
CA ILE A 15 11.40 -4.43 10.54
C ILE A 15 10.67 -5.57 11.22
N SER A 16 9.59 -5.30 11.94
CA SER A 16 8.79 -6.30 12.63
C SER A 16 8.22 -7.34 11.65
N THR A 17 7.72 -6.89 10.50
CA THR A 17 7.18 -7.78 9.48
C THR A 17 8.25 -8.74 8.94
N ARG A 18 9.45 -8.24 8.71
CA ARG A 18 10.57 -9.08 8.24
C ARG A 18 10.98 -10.13 9.29
N ILE A 19 11.02 -9.76 10.54
CA ILE A 19 11.35 -10.69 11.64
C ILE A 19 10.26 -11.77 11.75
N LEU A 20 8.99 -11.38 11.72
CA LEU A 20 7.87 -12.32 11.73
C LEU A 20 7.94 -13.28 10.54
N HIS A 21 8.30 -12.76 9.38
CA HIS A 21 8.46 -13.56 8.17
C HIS A 21 9.54 -14.65 8.31
N ILE A 22 10.61 -14.36 9.05
CA ILE A 22 11.67 -15.35 9.32
C ILE A 22 11.18 -16.45 10.27
N TYR A 23 10.47 -16.10 11.33
CA TYR A 23 10.04 -17.04 12.38
C TYR A 23 8.68 -17.67 12.13
N GLN A 24 7.82 -17.02 11.37
CA GLN A 24 6.46 -17.45 11.09
C GLN A 24 6.13 -17.19 9.61
N PRO A 25 6.65 -18.02 8.70
CA PRO A 25 6.45 -17.84 7.26
C PRO A 25 4.97 -17.77 6.82
N GLU A 26 4.08 -18.42 7.57
CA GLU A 26 2.63 -18.39 7.31
C GLU A 26 2.02 -16.99 7.45
N LEU A 27 2.71 -16.07 8.12
CA LEU A 27 2.27 -14.67 8.24
C LEU A 27 2.81 -13.78 7.11
N SER A 28 3.54 -14.36 6.15
CA SER A 28 4.00 -13.59 4.99
C SER A 28 2.84 -13.13 4.13
N ILE A 29 3.02 -12.00 3.46
CA ILE A 29 2.01 -11.46 2.53
C ILE A 29 1.64 -12.49 1.46
N ALA A 30 2.62 -13.28 1.00
CA ALA A 30 2.40 -14.28 -0.04
C ALA A 30 1.50 -15.43 0.41
N SER A 31 1.47 -15.73 1.72
CA SER A 31 0.71 -16.86 2.28
C SER A 31 -0.67 -16.49 2.80
N LEU A 32 -1.00 -15.19 2.91
CA LEU A 32 -2.30 -14.76 3.39
C LEU A 32 -3.40 -15.09 2.39
N LYS A 33 -4.55 -15.51 2.92
CA LYS A 33 -5.71 -15.82 2.09
C LYS A 33 -6.42 -14.55 1.66
N THR A 34 -6.87 -14.54 0.41
CA THR A 34 -7.71 -13.45 -0.10
C THR A 34 -9.12 -13.56 0.43
N ILE A 35 -9.80 -12.43 0.54
CA ILE A 35 -11.23 -12.37 0.85
C ILE A 35 -12.03 -11.96 -0.39
N LYS A 36 -13.34 -12.18 -0.35
CA LYS A 36 -14.22 -11.75 -1.43
C LYS A 36 -14.19 -10.22 -1.55
N ASP A 37 -13.95 -9.73 -2.74
CA ASP A 37 -13.99 -8.30 -3.03
C ASP A 37 -15.44 -7.88 -3.28
N THR A 38 -16.04 -7.23 -2.29
CA THR A 38 -17.41 -6.70 -2.39
C THR A 38 -17.45 -5.26 -2.90
N GLU A 39 -16.27 -4.65 -3.10
CA GLU A 39 -16.14 -3.27 -3.54
C GLU A 39 -15.14 -3.17 -4.71
N PRO A 40 -15.46 -3.76 -5.87
CA PRO A 40 -14.52 -3.81 -7.00
C PRO A 40 -14.14 -2.41 -7.53
N GLY A 41 -14.98 -1.40 -7.29
CA GLY A 41 -14.64 -0.02 -7.62
C GLY A 41 -13.45 0.51 -6.83
N ILE A 42 -13.32 0.13 -5.56
CA ILE A 42 -12.17 0.50 -4.73
C ILE A 42 -10.91 -0.20 -5.24
N THR A 43 -10.99 -1.49 -5.54
CA THR A 43 -9.86 -2.23 -6.11
C THR A 43 -9.41 -1.63 -7.45
N LYS A 44 -10.34 -1.19 -8.28
CA LYS A 44 -10.02 -0.47 -9.51
C LYS A 44 -9.25 0.82 -9.23
N MET A 45 -9.68 1.59 -8.23
CA MET A 45 -8.98 2.82 -7.82
C MET A 45 -7.56 2.52 -7.33
N VAL A 46 -7.36 1.43 -6.60
CA VAL A 46 -6.03 0.99 -6.14
C VAL A 46 -5.15 0.66 -7.35
N ASN A 47 -5.67 -0.09 -8.31
CA ASN A 47 -4.92 -0.44 -9.51
C ASN A 47 -4.55 0.81 -10.33
N GLU A 48 -5.46 1.75 -10.47
CA GLU A 48 -5.21 3.03 -11.13
C GLU A 48 -4.13 3.82 -10.41
N PHE A 49 -4.19 3.85 -9.07
CA PHE A 49 -3.16 4.52 -8.26
C PHE A 49 -1.77 3.93 -8.54
N ILE A 50 -1.63 2.61 -8.53
CA ILE A 50 -0.34 1.96 -8.79
C ILE A 50 0.17 2.30 -10.20
N ASN A 51 -0.68 2.22 -11.20
CA ASN A 51 -0.31 2.55 -12.57
C ASN A 51 0.08 4.03 -12.71
N ASN A 52 -0.71 4.93 -12.12
CA ASN A 52 -0.42 6.36 -12.17
C ASN A 52 0.89 6.69 -11.45
N MET A 53 1.17 6.02 -10.34
CA MET A 53 2.43 6.20 -9.62
C MET A 53 3.63 5.78 -10.49
N THR A 54 3.55 4.62 -11.15
CA THR A 54 4.64 4.14 -12.00
C THR A 54 4.86 5.02 -13.22
N GLU A 55 3.80 5.61 -13.75
CA GLU A 55 3.85 6.49 -14.91
C GLU A 55 4.10 7.97 -14.56
N LYS A 56 4.21 8.30 -13.28
CA LYS A 56 4.34 9.69 -12.77
C LYS A 56 3.16 10.58 -13.19
N LYS A 57 1.97 10.00 -13.16
CA LYS A 57 0.71 10.68 -13.56
C LYS A 57 -0.31 10.70 -12.43
N LEU A 58 0.16 10.86 -11.18
CA LEU A 58 -0.76 10.96 -10.04
C LEU A 58 -1.73 12.12 -10.19
N ARG A 59 -2.96 11.87 -9.76
CA ARG A 59 -4.03 12.87 -9.78
C ARG A 59 -4.32 13.33 -8.36
N ALA A 60 -4.23 14.62 -8.12
CA ALA A 60 -4.45 15.22 -6.80
C ALA A 60 -5.87 14.97 -6.26
N ASP A 61 -6.85 14.83 -7.13
CA ASP A 61 -8.25 14.59 -6.76
C ASP A 61 -8.50 13.20 -6.15
N GLN A 62 -7.56 12.27 -6.26
CA GLN A 62 -7.65 10.95 -5.65
C GLN A 62 -7.28 10.96 -4.16
N PHE A 63 -6.69 12.03 -3.66
CA PHE A 63 -6.15 12.14 -2.31
C PHE A 63 -6.82 13.24 -1.51
N THR A 64 -6.75 13.11 -0.17
CA THR A 64 -7.05 14.26 0.68
C THR A 64 -6.04 15.38 0.41
N THR A 65 -6.41 16.61 0.74
CA THR A 65 -5.56 17.79 0.49
C THR A 65 -4.18 17.64 1.13
N THR A 66 -4.13 17.14 2.35
CA THR A 66 -2.87 16.93 3.09
C THR A 66 -1.97 15.93 2.38
N LEU A 67 -2.51 14.78 2.01
CA LEU A 67 -1.74 13.72 1.36
C LEU A 67 -1.35 14.13 -0.07
N ALA A 68 -2.22 14.85 -0.78
CA ALA A 68 -1.93 15.36 -2.11
C ALA A 68 -0.71 16.27 -2.12
N LYS A 69 -0.57 17.15 -1.12
CA LYS A 69 0.59 18.03 -1.00
C LYS A 69 1.90 17.26 -0.92
N GLU A 70 1.91 16.14 -0.22
CA GLU A 70 3.10 15.30 -0.08
C GLU A 70 3.39 14.52 -1.37
N LEU A 71 2.38 13.88 -1.94
CA LEU A 71 2.54 12.95 -3.05
C LEU A 71 2.68 13.64 -4.41
N MET A 72 2.16 14.86 -4.55
CA MET A 72 2.28 15.61 -5.81
C MET A 72 3.63 16.29 -5.97
N ASP A 73 4.47 16.26 -4.95
CA ASP A 73 5.87 16.70 -5.05
C ASP A 73 6.61 15.83 -6.08
N SER A 74 7.34 16.46 -6.99
CA SER A 74 8.03 15.76 -8.07
C SER A 74 9.07 14.75 -7.57
N THR A 75 9.75 15.06 -6.48
CA THR A 75 10.72 14.16 -5.84
C THR A 75 10.03 12.93 -5.28
N MET A 76 8.89 13.11 -4.62
CA MET A 76 8.11 12.01 -4.07
C MET A 76 7.51 11.13 -5.16
N GLN A 77 7.03 11.72 -6.25
CA GLN A 77 6.55 10.96 -7.39
C GLN A 77 7.67 10.14 -8.04
N ALA A 78 8.84 10.73 -8.20
CA ALA A 78 10.00 10.02 -8.75
C ALA A 78 10.41 8.84 -7.88
N ARG A 79 10.47 9.03 -6.55
CA ARG A 79 10.79 7.96 -5.60
C ARG A 79 9.75 6.84 -5.61
N GLY A 80 8.49 7.20 -5.62
CA GLY A 80 7.40 6.21 -5.68
C GLY A 80 7.41 5.42 -6.97
N SER A 81 7.61 6.11 -8.10
CA SER A 81 7.74 5.47 -9.40
C SER A 81 8.92 4.48 -9.42
N ASP A 82 10.10 4.92 -9.00
CA ASP A 82 11.29 4.08 -8.95
C ASP A 82 11.11 2.88 -8.03
N TYR A 83 10.45 3.08 -6.90
CA TYR A 83 10.15 2.00 -5.95
C TYR A 83 9.30 0.91 -6.60
N PHE A 84 8.19 1.27 -7.23
CA PHE A 84 7.32 0.28 -7.86
C PHE A 84 7.95 -0.32 -9.12
N LEU A 85 8.64 0.47 -9.94
CA LEU A 85 9.32 -0.04 -11.13
C LEU A 85 10.43 -1.04 -10.78
N SER A 86 11.10 -0.87 -9.63
CA SER A 86 12.11 -1.83 -9.17
C SER A 86 11.54 -3.21 -8.86
N LYS A 87 10.23 -3.31 -8.64
CA LYS A 87 9.53 -4.58 -8.34
C LYS A 87 9.10 -5.31 -9.60
N GLY A 88 9.30 -4.73 -10.77
CA GLY A 88 8.90 -5.28 -12.05
C GLY A 88 7.56 -4.76 -12.53
N LYS A 89 6.96 -5.47 -13.48
CA LYS A 89 5.67 -5.08 -14.03
C LYS A 89 4.56 -5.40 -13.03
N PHE A 90 3.65 -4.43 -12.80
CA PHE A 90 2.47 -4.65 -11.99
C PHE A 90 1.49 -5.58 -12.72
N LEU A 91 1.07 -6.64 -12.05
CA LEU A 91 0.19 -7.67 -12.64
C LEU A 91 -1.24 -7.54 -12.13
N LYS A 92 -1.43 -7.54 -10.81
CA LYS A 92 -2.75 -7.41 -10.19
C LYS A 92 -2.64 -7.12 -8.70
N SER A 93 -3.76 -6.71 -8.11
CA SER A 93 -3.95 -6.61 -6.67
C SER A 93 -4.95 -7.66 -6.20
N GLU A 94 -4.77 -8.17 -4.99
CA GLU A 94 -5.67 -9.13 -4.35
C GLU A 94 -6.04 -8.61 -2.96
N LEU A 95 -7.32 -8.54 -2.66
CA LEU A 95 -7.82 -8.04 -1.39
C LEU A 95 -7.60 -9.07 -0.27
N LEU A 96 -6.92 -8.66 0.79
CA LEU A 96 -6.62 -9.50 1.95
C LEU A 96 -7.50 -9.19 3.15
N SER A 97 -7.83 -7.93 3.38
CA SER A 97 -8.72 -7.54 4.47
C SER A 97 -9.36 -6.18 4.22
N ARG A 98 -10.51 -5.99 4.85
CA ARG A 98 -11.23 -4.72 4.89
C ARG A 98 -11.66 -4.45 6.31
N LYS A 99 -11.46 -3.24 6.79
CA LYS A 99 -11.77 -2.87 8.16
C LYS A 99 -12.34 -1.46 8.20
N GLU A 100 -13.41 -1.25 8.92
CA GLU A 100 -13.91 0.08 9.18
C GLU A 100 -13.20 0.67 10.39
N LEU A 101 -12.64 1.86 10.18
CA LEU A 101 -12.07 2.68 11.24
C LEU A 101 -13.11 3.72 11.64
N GLY A 102 -12.91 4.43 12.73
CA GLY A 102 -13.79 5.54 13.09
C GLY A 102 -13.76 6.67 12.05
N ASN A 103 -14.71 7.62 12.14
CA ASN A 103 -14.77 8.82 11.29
C ASN A 103 -14.97 8.54 9.79
N ASP A 104 -15.79 7.53 9.47
CA ASP A 104 -16.10 7.16 8.08
C ASP A 104 -14.87 6.78 7.25
N THR A 105 -13.80 6.36 7.90
CA THR A 105 -12.57 5.90 7.25
C THR A 105 -12.56 4.38 7.16
N ARG A 106 -12.13 3.84 6.03
CA ARG A 106 -12.03 2.40 5.79
C ARG A 106 -10.61 2.05 5.43
N GLU A 107 -10.10 0.97 5.98
CA GLU A 107 -8.77 0.44 5.69
C GLU A 107 -8.89 -0.83 4.86
N TYR A 108 -8.12 -0.89 3.79
CA TYR A 108 -8.01 -2.06 2.93
C TYR A 108 -6.57 -2.53 2.91
N ARG A 109 -6.39 -3.84 2.94
CA ARG A 109 -5.07 -4.44 2.76
C ARG A 109 -5.09 -5.28 1.50
N TYR A 110 -4.11 -5.01 0.65
CA TYR A 110 -3.95 -5.70 -0.62
C TYR A 110 -2.61 -6.39 -0.71
N ARG A 111 -2.60 -7.49 -1.43
CA ARG A 111 -1.38 -8.08 -1.94
C ARG A 111 -1.21 -7.58 -3.37
N LEU A 112 -0.09 -6.93 -3.64
CA LEU A 112 0.25 -6.43 -4.97
C LEU A 112 1.22 -7.40 -5.62
N LEU A 113 0.83 -7.96 -6.76
CA LEU A 113 1.69 -8.89 -7.49
C LEU A 113 2.40 -8.13 -8.61
N PHE A 114 3.72 -8.14 -8.51
CA PHE A 114 4.61 -7.63 -9.55
C PHE A 114 5.38 -8.80 -10.15
N SER A 115 5.96 -8.62 -11.33
CA SER A 115 6.68 -9.68 -12.01
C SER A 115 7.93 -10.19 -11.26
N LYS A 116 8.50 -9.36 -10.38
CA LYS A 116 9.71 -9.71 -9.60
C LYS A 116 9.44 -9.92 -8.12
N GLU A 117 8.46 -9.23 -7.54
CA GLU A 117 8.19 -9.27 -6.09
C GLU A 117 6.70 -9.18 -5.79
N ILE A 118 6.37 -9.57 -4.57
CA ILE A 118 5.04 -9.40 -3.99
C ILE A 118 5.14 -8.37 -2.87
N LEU A 119 4.26 -7.38 -2.88
CA LEU A 119 4.21 -6.35 -1.85
C LEU A 119 2.87 -6.38 -1.11
N GLY A 120 2.89 -5.94 0.13
CA GLY A 120 1.67 -5.58 0.86
C GLY A 120 1.39 -4.09 0.68
N LEU A 121 0.13 -3.75 0.55
CA LEU A 121 -0.34 -2.36 0.55
C LEU A 121 -1.44 -2.23 1.58
N MET A 122 -1.26 -1.34 2.54
CA MET A 122 -2.33 -0.84 3.39
C MET A 122 -2.74 0.51 2.85
N ILE A 123 -4.02 0.70 2.59
CA ILE A 123 -4.56 1.94 2.05
C ILE A 123 -5.86 2.30 2.75
N GLN A 124 -6.02 3.57 3.09
CA GLN A 124 -7.21 4.08 3.77
C GLN A 124 -7.94 5.08 2.88
N PHE A 125 -9.25 4.96 2.85
CA PHE A 125 -10.15 5.85 2.12
C PHE A 125 -11.11 6.53 3.10
N ASN A 126 -11.40 7.79 2.82
CA ASN A 126 -12.45 8.50 3.56
C ASN A 126 -13.83 8.24 2.94
N LYS A 127 -14.86 8.86 3.51
CA LYS A 127 -16.26 8.79 3.04
C LYS A 127 -16.43 9.14 1.55
N GLU A 128 -15.60 10.04 1.05
CA GLU A 128 -15.64 10.50 -0.34
C GLU A 128 -14.78 9.65 -1.29
N ASN A 129 -14.27 8.52 -0.81
CA ASN A 129 -13.36 7.64 -1.55
C ASN A 129 -12.05 8.31 -1.96
N LYS A 130 -11.58 9.25 -1.14
CA LYS A 130 -10.26 9.83 -1.30
C LYS A 130 -9.25 9.10 -0.41
N ILE A 131 -8.05 8.90 -0.91
CA ILE A 131 -6.98 8.25 -0.18
C ILE A 131 -6.50 9.16 0.95
N VAL A 132 -6.58 8.67 2.19
CA VAL A 132 -6.18 9.39 3.40
C VAL A 132 -4.76 9.03 3.81
N ASP A 133 -4.41 7.75 3.68
CA ASP A 133 -3.10 7.23 4.06
C ASP A 133 -2.79 5.96 3.28
N LEU A 134 -1.51 5.66 3.13
CA LEU A 134 -1.07 4.43 2.50
C LEU A 134 0.31 4.03 3.01
N GLN A 135 0.53 2.73 3.09
CA GLN A 135 1.82 2.14 3.48
C GLN A 135 2.07 0.89 2.67
N THR A 136 3.32 0.68 2.30
CA THR A 136 3.74 -0.55 1.64
C THR A 136 4.61 -1.38 2.58
N SER A 137 4.58 -2.71 2.38
CA SER A 137 5.43 -3.65 3.11
C SER A 137 5.97 -4.72 2.16
N GLU A 138 7.14 -5.27 2.48
CA GLU A 138 7.79 -6.34 1.73
C GLU A 138 7.71 -7.67 2.47
#